data_511a8fd2fa6d5615585ccc54019d39d9
#
_entry.id   511a8fd2fa6d5615585ccc54019d39d9
#
_cell.length_a   1.000
_cell.length_b   1.000
_cell.length_c   1.000
_cell.angle_alpha   90.00
_cell.angle_beta   90.00
_cell.angle_gamma   90.00
#
_symmetry.space_group_name_H-M   'P 1'
#
loop_
_entity.id
_entity.type
_entity.pdbx_description
1 polymer ?
#
loop_
_entity_poly.entity_id
_entity_poly.type
_entity_poly.pdbx_seq_one_letter_code
_entity_poly.pdbx_strand_id
1 'polypeptide(L)'
;DMLRGSINNILIESEDGILQKELAKGGLTQSQIYSKLFDFFGKDHNRLSFKDRMVRRDFNIQVSVPIMYYFLNLLSEGEHYREISFEEIFAKQQPSQVVIDAFNEKMGLDLKSIRWTFDSKVMSKHIEHAMDGLLENVATIMYAYKCDIVLLSGRPSSLKVIRDIFLKYFAVSPDR
;
A
#
# COMPACT_ATOMS: atom_id res chain seq x y z
N ASP A 1 -3.49 9.61 3.13
CA ASP A 1 -3.15 8.83 4.33
C ASP A 1 -3.81 7.44 4.38
N MET A 2 -5.08 7.26 4.00
CA MET A 2 -5.75 5.93 3.99
C MET A 2 -5.11 4.92 3.03
N LEU A 3 -4.86 5.29 1.77
CA LEU A 3 -4.15 4.42 0.82
C LEU A 3 -2.73 4.10 1.28
N ARG A 4 -2.08 5.01 1.99
CA ARG A 4 -0.76 4.82 2.59
C ARG A 4 -0.79 3.76 3.70
N GLY A 5 -1.83 3.74 4.54
CA GLY A 5 -2.06 2.69 5.54
C GLY A 5 -2.24 1.32 4.90
N SER A 6 -2.99 1.26 3.80
CA SER A 6 -3.26 -0.01 3.10
C SER A 6 -2.02 -0.60 2.45
N ILE A 7 -1.08 0.23 1.99
CA ILE A 7 0.16 -0.25 1.39
C ILE A 7 1.13 -0.73 2.45
N ASN A 8 1.21 -0.03 3.57
CA ASN A 8 1.95 -0.55 4.71
C ASN A 8 1.40 -1.92 5.14
N ASN A 9 0.07 -2.11 5.11
CA ASN A 9 -0.52 -3.41 5.40
C ASN A 9 -0.11 -4.49 4.37
N ILE A 10 -0.11 -4.17 3.07
CA ILE A 10 0.33 -5.10 2.02
C ILE A 10 1.83 -5.41 2.15
N LEU A 11 2.64 -4.42 2.45
CA LEU A 11 4.09 -4.59 2.54
C LEU A 11 4.53 -5.22 3.86
N ILE A 12 3.78 -4.99 4.95
CA ILE A 12 4.33 -5.10 6.30
C ILE A 12 3.41 -5.80 7.30
N GLU A 13 2.13 -5.43 7.39
CA GLU A 13 1.26 -5.77 8.53
C GLU A 13 0.43 -7.05 8.32
N SER A 14 0.22 -7.50 7.09
CA SER A 14 -0.49 -8.77 6.85
C SER A 14 0.45 -9.95 7.06
N GLU A 15 -0.08 -11.07 7.56
CA GLU A 15 0.66 -12.34 7.64
C GLU A 15 1.22 -12.77 6.27
N ASP A 16 0.64 -12.24 5.20
CA ASP A 16 1.05 -12.40 3.82
C ASP A 16 1.96 -11.28 3.29
N GLY A 17 2.37 -10.35 4.14
CA GLY A 17 3.21 -9.21 3.75
C GLY A 17 4.52 -9.63 3.09
N ILE A 18 4.89 -8.95 2.02
CA ILE A 18 6.09 -9.28 1.22
C ILE A 18 7.35 -9.24 2.10
N LEU A 19 7.52 -8.20 2.90
CA LEU A 19 8.69 -8.08 3.78
C LEU A 19 8.69 -9.12 4.90
N GLN A 20 7.52 -9.50 5.41
CA GLN A 20 7.41 -10.55 6.41
C GLN A 20 7.84 -11.89 5.84
N LYS A 21 7.44 -12.23 4.62
CA LYS A 21 7.88 -13.45 3.92
C LYS A 21 9.39 -13.47 3.68
N GLU A 22 9.95 -12.35 3.26
CA GLU A 22 11.41 -12.25 3.04
C GLU A 22 12.21 -12.40 4.35
N LEU A 23 11.76 -11.77 5.44
CA LEU A 23 12.36 -11.92 6.76
C LEU A 23 12.27 -13.36 7.30
N ALA A 24 11.13 -14.03 7.05
CA ALA A 24 10.93 -15.42 7.44
C ALA A 24 11.89 -16.39 6.73
N LYS A 25 12.21 -16.15 5.45
CA LYS A 25 13.23 -16.93 4.71
C LYS A 25 14.60 -16.85 5.35
N GLY A 26 14.92 -15.75 6.04
CA GLY A 26 16.16 -15.55 6.81
C GLY A 26 16.21 -16.30 8.14
N GLY A 27 15.21 -17.13 8.47
CA GLY A 27 15.17 -17.94 9.69
C GLY A 27 14.82 -17.17 10.96
N LEU A 28 14.30 -15.94 10.85
CA LEU A 28 13.86 -15.16 11.99
C LEU A 28 12.54 -15.72 12.56
N THR A 29 12.43 -15.70 13.88
CA THR A 29 11.16 -16.03 14.54
C THR A 29 10.10 -14.95 14.30
N GLN A 30 8.83 -15.32 14.41
CA GLN A 30 7.70 -14.39 14.25
C GLN A 30 7.86 -13.13 15.14
N SER A 31 8.26 -13.30 16.38
CA SER A 31 8.49 -12.20 17.32
C SER A 31 9.61 -11.25 16.85
N GLN A 32 10.69 -11.79 16.30
CA GLN A 32 11.80 -10.98 15.76
C GLN A 32 11.39 -10.23 14.51
N ILE A 33 10.58 -10.86 13.65
CA ILE A 33 10.02 -10.23 12.45
C ILE A 33 9.14 -9.04 12.85
N TYR A 34 8.21 -9.26 13.78
CA TYR A 34 7.34 -8.19 14.27
C TYR A 34 8.13 -7.04 14.89
N SER A 35 9.14 -7.33 15.72
CA SER A 35 9.97 -6.29 16.30
C SER A 35 10.66 -5.45 15.24
N LYS A 36 11.33 -6.08 14.25
CA LYS A 36 12.00 -5.36 13.15
C LYS A 36 11.03 -4.49 12.34
N LEU A 37 9.88 -5.04 11.96
CA LEU A 37 8.87 -4.32 11.20
C LEU A 37 8.28 -3.17 12.02
N PHE A 38 7.99 -3.38 13.31
CA PHE A 38 7.48 -2.34 14.19
C PHE A 38 8.51 -1.23 14.41
N ASP A 39 9.77 -1.58 14.63
CA ASP A 39 10.86 -0.62 14.82
C ASP A 39 11.08 0.26 13.58
N PHE A 40 10.85 -0.26 12.38
CA PHE A 40 11.02 0.50 11.15
C PHE A 40 9.73 1.21 10.69
N PHE A 41 8.57 0.56 10.79
CA PHE A 41 7.29 1.04 10.24
C PHE A 41 6.23 1.40 11.27
N GLY A 42 6.42 1.06 12.55
CA GLY A 42 5.45 1.25 13.61
C GLY A 42 5.03 2.71 13.81
N LYS A 43 3.86 2.90 14.43
CA LYS A 43 3.23 4.23 14.60
C LYS A 43 3.84 5.08 15.71
N ASP A 44 4.65 4.50 16.61
CA ASP A 44 5.22 5.20 17.76
C ASP A 44 6.39 6.11 17.34
N HIS A 45 6.03 7.30 16.89
CA HIS A 45 7.01 8.31 16.47
C HIS A 45 7.77 8.95 17.65
N ASN A 46 7.25 8.84 18.88
CA ASN A 46 7.81 9.54 20.03
C ASN A 46 9.10 8.89 20.55
N ARG A 47 9.29 7.60 20.29
CA ARG A 47 10.48 6.84 20.71
C ARG A 47 11.63 6.89 19.71
N LEU A 48 11.37 7.43 18.52
CA LEU A 48 12.38 7.45 17.46
C LEU A 48 13.26 8.70 17.53
N SER A 49 14.54 8.51 17.25
CA SER A 49 15.45 9.63 17.01
C SER A 49 14.98 10.46 15.82
N PHE A 50 15.41 11.74 15.75
CA PHE A 50 15.14 12.58 14.59
C PHE A 50 15.64 11.93 13.29
N LYS A 51 16.85 11.35 13.33
CA LYS A 51 17.45 10.63 12.19
C LYS A 51 16.55 9.47 11.71
N ASP A 52 16.04 8.65 12.62
CA ASP A 52 15.18 7.53 12.25
C ASP A 52 13.86 7.97 11.65
N ARG A 53 13.28 9.07 12.15
CA ARG A 53 12.06 9.65 11.56
C ARG A 53 12.29 10.13 10.14
N MET A 54 13.43 10.76 9.86
CA MET A 54 13.79 11.21 8.51
C MET A 54 13.98 10.00 7.58
N VAL A 55 14.71 8.99 8.00
CA VAL A 55 14.90 7.75 7.22
C VAL A 55 13.57 7.09 6.88
N ARG A 56 12.65 6.96 7.85
CA ARG A 56 11.30 6.41 7.59
C ARG A 56 10.52 7.23 6.59
N ARG A 57 10.54 8.56 6.74
CA ARG A 57 9.87 9.46 5.81
C ARG A 57 10.41 9.28 4.40
N ASP A 58 11.74 9.28 4.27
CA ASP A 58 12.40 9.19 2.98
C ASP A 58 12.20 7.81 2.34
N PHE A 59 12.19 6.73 3.13
CA PHE A 59 11.81 5.41 2.66
C PHE A 59 10.36 5.40 2.12
N ASN A 60 9.43 5.99 2.86
CA ASN A 60 8.04 6.07 2.39
C ASN A 60 7.93 6.82 1.05
N ILE A 61 8.64 7.93 0.90
CA ILE A 61 8.58 8.75 -0.32
C ILE A 61 9.30 8.06 -1.49
N GLN A 62 10.48 7.50 -1.24
CA GLN A 62 11.36 7.01 -2.29
C GLN A 62 11.14 5.53 -2.62
N VAL A 63 10.51 4.75 -1.73
CA VAL A 63 10.29 3.30 -1.91
C VAL A 63 8.81 2.94 -1.87
N SER A 64 8.12 3.17 -0.75
CA SER A 64 6.73 2.71 -0.58
C SER A 64 5.77 3.35 -1.59
N VAL A 65 5.87 4.65 -1.82
CA VAL A 65 5.00 5.38 -2.75
C VAL A 65 5.21 4.95 -4.21
N PRO A 66 6.44 4.83 -4.74
CA PRO A 66 6.67 4.28 -6.08
C PRO A 66 6.13 2.86 -6.27
N ILE A 67 6.35 1.96 -5.31
CA ILE A 67 5.80 0.58 -5.34
C ILE A 67 4.27 0.63 -5.42
N MET A 68 3.64 1.47 -4.60
CA MET A 68 2.20 1.66 -4.64
C MET A 68 1.71 2.10 -6.02
N TYR A 69 2.32 3.13 -6.58
CA TYR A 69 1.91 3.61 -7.90
C TYR A 69 2.09 2.54 -8.98
N TYR A 70 3.16 1.76 -8.88
CA TYR A 70 3.39 0.65 -9.79
C TYR A 70 2.26 -0.40 -9.68
N PHE A 71 1.92 -0.81 -8.46
CA PHE A 71 0.86 -1.78 -8.20
C PHE A 71 -0.53 -1.27 -8.61
N LEU A 72 -0.84 0.00 -8.37
CA LEU A 72 -2.10 0.60 -8.79
C LEU A 72 -2.23 0.68 -10.33
N ASN A 73 -1.12 0.91 -11.02
CA ASN A 73 -1.12 0.86 -12.49
C ASN A 73 -1.41 -0.55 -12.99
N LEU A 74 -0.73 -1.58 -12.45
CA LEU A 74 -1.00 -2.98 -12.80
C LEU A 74 -2.46 -3.35 -12.55
N LEU A 75 -3.03 -2.91 -11.40
CA LEU A 75 -4.43 -3.16 -11.08
C LEU A 75 -5.36 -2.48 -12.09
N SER A 76 -5.06 -1.25 -12.52
CA SER A 76 -5.85 -0.52 -13.51
C SER A 76 -5.75 -1.10 -14.92
N GLU A 77 -4.63 -1.74 -15.25
CA GLU A 77 -4.38 -2.46 -16.50
C GLU A 77 -5.03 -3.85 -16.53
N GLY A 78 -5.58 -4.30 -15.40
CA GLY A 78 -6.23 -5.61 -15.29
C GLY A 78 -5.26 -6.77 -15.07
N GLU A 79 -4.01 -6.49 -14.67
CA GLU A 79 -3.06 -7.53 -14.31
C GLU A 79 -3.56 -8.32 -13.09
N HIS A 80 -3.37 -9.64 -13.09
CA HIS A 80 -3.85 -10.51 -12.02
C HIS A 80 -2.78 -10.90 -11.02
N TYR A 81 -1.61 -11.30 -11.53
CA TYR A 81 -0.49 -11.74 -10.71
C TYR A 81 0.83 -11.48 -11.43
N ARG A 82 1.79 -10.89 -10.73
CA ARG A 82 3.12 -10.64 -11.28
C ARG A 82 4.18 -10.56 -10.20
N GLU A 83 5.33 -11.19 -10.45
CA GLU A 83 6.56 -10.94 -9.69
C GLU A 83 7.37 -9.86 -10.37
N ILE A 84 7.83 -8.89 -9.60
CA ILE A 84 8.43 -7.66 -10.10
C ILE A 84 9.78 -7.46 -9.41
N SER A 85 10.80 -7.13 -10.17
CA SER A 85 12.11 -6.82 -9.61
C SER A 85 12.21 -5.38 -9.12
N PHE A 86 13.22 -5.11 -8.31
CA PHE A 86 13.55 -3.76 -7.88
C PHE A 86 13.81 -2.84 -9.09
N GLU A 87 14.57 -3.32 -10.06
CA GLU A 87 14.95 -2.57 -11.25
C GLU A 87 13.75 -2.18 -12.10
N GLU A 88 12.72 -3.02 -12.17
CA GLU A 88 11.49 -2.71 -12.91
C GLU A 88 10.72 -1.56 -12.25
N ILE A 89 10.57 -1.59 -10.92
CA ILE A 89 9.83 -0.54 -10.20
C ILE A 89 10.58 0.79 -10.24
N PHE A 90 11.90 0.73 -10.07
CA PHE A 90 12.74 1.91 -9.92
C PHE A 90 13.55 2.26 -11.17
N ALA A 91 13.13 1.76 -12.36
CA ALA A 91 13.81 2.02 -13.63
C ALA A 91 13.98 3.52 -13.95
N LYS A 92 13.00 4.33 -13.58
CA LYS A 92 13.01 5.78 -13.85
C LYS A 92 13.73 6.59 -12.76
N GLN A 93 13.62 6.17 -11.52
CA GLN A 93 14.19 6.87 -10.39
C GLN A 93 14.47 5.90 -9.25
N GLN A 94 15.74 5.71 -8.97
CA GLN A 94 16.18 4.86 -7.85
C GLN A 94 16.10 5.62 -6.52
N PRO A 95 15.79 4.93 -5.41
CA PRO A 95 15.96 5.47 -4.08
C PRO A 95 17.41 5.88 -3.83
N SER A 96 17.63 6.87 -2.97
CA SER A 96 18.97 7.29 -2.59
C SER A 96 19.70 6.16 -1.85
N GLN A 97 21.02 6.07 -2.01
CA GLN A 97 21.83 5.05 -1.36
C GLN A 97 21.68 5.09 0.17
N VAL A 98 21.51 6.26 0.76
CA VAL A 98 21.28 6.44 2.20
C VAL A 98 20.01 5.70 2.66
N VAL A 99 18.93 5.73 1.88
CA VAL A 99 17.67 5.03 2.19
C VAL A 99 17.85 3.53 2.04
N ILE A 100 18.55 3.08 1.00
CA ILE A 100 18.85 1.66 0.76
C ILE A 100 19.69 1.10 1.91
N ASP A 101 20.78 1.76 2.26
CA ASP A 101 21.69 1.32 3.31
C ASP A 101 20.99 1.26 4.67
N ALA A 102 20.19 2.29 5.00
CA ALA A 102 19.46 2.33 6.25
C ALA A 102 18.40 1.22 6.35
N PHE A 103 17.73 0.88 5.24
CA PHE A 103 16.83 -0.26 5.20
C PHE A 103 17.58 -1.59 5.38
N ASN A 104 18.65 -1.77 4.60
CA ASN A 104 19.44 -2.99 4.63
C ASN A 104 20.02 -3.25 6.04
N GLU A 105 20.57 -2.21 6.69
CA GLU A 105 21.10 -2.27 8.04
C GLU A 105 20.02 -2.67 9.07
N LYS A 106 18.86 -2.02 9.02
CA LYS A 106 17.80 -2.24 10.00
C LYS A 106 17.05 -3.55 9.79
N MET A 107 16.73 -3.88 8.54
CA MET A 107 15.99 -5.11 8.22
C MET A 107 16.88 -6.35 8.17
N GLY A 108 18.15 -6.19 7.82
CA GLY A 108 19.02 -7.32 7.49
C GLY A 108 18.64 -8.00 6.18
N LEU A 109 18.02 -7.24 5.27
CA LEU A 109 17.62 -7.66 3.92
C LEU A 109 18.27 -6.71 2.92
N ASP A 110 18.64 -7.21 1.76
CA ASP A 110 19.01 -6.34 0.65
C ASP A 110 17.76 -5.90 -0.12
N LEU A 111 17.42 -4.60 -0.04
CA LEU A 111 16.26 -4.01 -0.68
C LEU A 111 16.21 -4.29 -2.19
N LYS A 112 17.38 -4.35 -2.84
CA LYS A 112 17.49 -4.59 -4.28
C LYS A 112 17.20 -6.05 -4.67
N SER A 113 17.38 -6.98 -3.74
CA SER A 113 17.14 -8.40 -3.96
C SER A 113 15.68 -8.82 -3.74
N ILE A 114 14.86 -7.96 -3.13
CA ILE A 114 13.47 -8.27 -2.82
C ILE A 114 12.66 -8.43 -4.10
N ARG A 115 11.92 -9.54 -4.21
CA ARG A 115 10.92 -9.77 -5.24
C ARG A 115 9.55 -9.28 -4.76
N TRP A 116 9.00 -8.33 -5.49
CA TRP A 116 7.74 -7.70 -5.17
C TRP A 116 6.61 -8.44 -5.87
N THR A 117 5.78 -9.12 -5.11
CA THR A 117 4.66 -9.89 -5.65
C THR A 117 3.41 -9.03 -5.70
N PHE A 118 2.90 -8.77 -6.90
CA PHE A 118 1.59 -8.17 -7.11
C PHE A 118 0.54 -9.28 -7.23
N ASP A 119 -0.53 -9.19 -6.46
CA ASP A 119 -1.73 -10.02 -6.57
C ASP A 119 -2.97 -9.09 -6.50
N SER A 120 -3.73 -9.08 -7.58
CA SER A 120 -4.89 -8.18 -7.72
C SER A 120 -5.99 -8.46 -6.68
N LYS A 121 -6.15 -9.71 -6.24
CA LYS A 121 -7.15 -10.08 -5.23
C LYS A 121 -6.75 -9.56 -3.86
N VAL A 122 -5.47 -9.74 -3.49
CA VAL A 122 -4.91 -9.23 -2.23
C VAL A 122 -5.00 -7.71 -2.23
N MET A 123 -4.58 -7.07 -3.32
CA MET A 123 -4.62 -5.61 -3.46
C MET A 123 -6.04 -5.06 -3.36
N SER A 124 -7.00 -5.66 -4.08
CA SER A 124 -8.41 -5.25 -4.04
C SER A 124 -9.02 -5.38 -2.65
N LYS A 125 -8.74 -6.49 -1.93
CA LYS A 125 -9.19 -6.70 -0.55
C LYS A 125 -8.68 -5.62 0.40
N HIS A 126 -7.41 -5.23 0.28
CA HIS A 126 -6.84 -4.15 1.11
C HIS A 126 -7.44 -2.78 0.76
N ILE A 127 -7.67 -2.50 -0.52
CA ILE A 127 -8.36 -1.27 -0.94
C ILE A 127 -9.80 -1.25 -0.40
N GLU A 128 -10.53 -2.36 -0.51
CA GLU A 128 -11.87 -2.50 0.03
C GLU A 128 -11.88 -2.20 1.52
N HIS A 129 -11.04 -2.89 2.30
CA HIS A 129 -10.96 -2.68 3.75
C HIS A 129 -10.65 -1.21 4.13
N ALA A 130 -9.79 -0.54 3.37
CA ALA A 130 -9.42 0.84 3.65
C ALA A 130 -10.48 1.87 3.23
N MET A 131 -11.26 1.57 2.19
CA MET A 131 -12.16 2.54 1.56
C MET A 131 -13.62 2.32 1.91
N ASP A 132 -14.00 1.13 2.40
CA ASP A 132 -15.39 0.72 2.64
C ASP A 132 -16.13 1.74 3.52
N GLY A 133 -15.65 1.99 4.74
CA GLY A 133 -16.30 2.94 5.65
C GLY A 133 -16.28 4.40 5.17
N LEU A 134 -15.26 4.81 4.40
CA LEU A 134 -15.23 6.15 3.81
C LEU A 134 -16.33 6.30 2.76
N LEU A 135 -16.46 5.32 1.85
CA LEU A 135 -17.42 5.37 0.76
C LEU A 135 -18.86 5.19 1.28
N GLU A 136 -19.06 4.39 2.34
CA GLU A 136 -20.33 4.33 3.06
C GLU A 136 -20.75 5.69 3.61
N ASN A 137 -19.85 6.40 4.29
CA ASN A 137 -20.12 7.74 4.79
C ASN A 137 -20.43 8.73 3.67
N VAL A 138 -19.67 8.69 2.56
CA VAL A 138 -19.93 9.55 1.39
C VAL A 138 -21.31 9.25 0.81
N ALA A 139 -21.66 7.97 0.62
CA ALA A 139 -22.96 7.57 0.12
C ALA A 139 -24.10 8.07 1.04
N THR A 140 -23.94 7.95 2.35
CA THR A 140 -24.91 8.45 3.34
C THR A 140 -25.14 9.95 3.22
N ILE A 141 -24.07 10.74 3.07
CA ILE A 141 -24.16 12.18 2.83
C ILE A 141 -24.92 12.49 1.55
N MET A 142 -24.61 11.77 0.47
CA MET A 142 -25.26 11.98 -0.83
C MET A 142 -26.75 11.65 -0.78
N TYR A 143 -27.15 10.62 -0.05
CA TYR A 143 -28.56 10.33 0.21
C TYR A 143 -29.24 11.47 0.99
N ALA A 144 -28.61 11.97 2.04
CA ALA A 144 -29.15 13.07 2.85
C ALA A 144 -29.37 14.35 2.02
N TYR A 145 -28.47 14.62 1.09
CA TYR A 145 -28.58 15.77 0.18
C TYR A 145 -29.42 15.51 -1.08
N LYS A 146 -29.98 14.31 -1.23
CA LYS A 146 -30.81 13.90 -2.40
C LYS A 146 -30.11 14.18 -3.73
N CYS A 147 -28.86 13.78 -3.85
CA CYS A 147 -28.08 13.98 -5.08
C CYS A 147 -28.66 13.14 -6.23
N ASP A 148 -29.07 13.79 -7.34
CA ASP A 148 -29.59 13.11 -8.53
C ASP A 148 -28.47 12.61 -9.46
N ILE A 149 -27.30 13.24 -9.39
CA ILE A 149 -26.13 12.93 -10.23
C ILE A 149 -24.88 12.88 -9.37
N VAL A 150 -24.05 11.85 -9.60
CA VAL A 150 -22.77 11.65 -8.93
C VAL A 150 -21.67 11.49 -9.95
N LEU A 151 -20.67 12.36 -9.87
CA LEU A 151 -19.50 12.30 -10.72
C LEU A 151 -18.31 11.73 -9.93
N LEU A 152 -17.89 10.52 -10.26
CA LEU A 152 -16.66 9.93 -9.73
C LEU A 152 -15.48 10.37 -10.61
N SER A 153 -14.54 11.12 -10.05
CA SER A 153 -13.37 11.63 -10.76
C SER A 153 -12.07 11.33 -10.03
N GLY A 154 -10.96 11.45 -10.76
CA GLY A 154 -9.61 11.22 -10.24
C GLY A 154 -9.15 9.78 -10.38
N ARG A 155 -7.87 9.54 -10.11
CA ARG A 155 -7.23 8.21 -10.26
C ARG A 155 -7.93 7.07 -9.51
N PRO A 156 -8.38 7.26 -8.25
CA PRO A 156 -9.07 6.17 -7.54
C PRO A 156 -10.34 5.69 -8.24
N SER A 157 -11.07 6.59 -8.91
CA SER A 157 -12.32 6.23 -9.60
C SER A 157 -12.11 5.36 -10.85
N SER A 158 -10.88 5.28 -11.38
CA SER A 158 -10.56 4.35 -12.48
C SER A 158 -10.49 2.89 -12.01
N LEU A 159 -10.27 2.66 -10.72
CA LEU A 159 -10.18 1.33 -10.15
C LEU A 159 -11.57 0.71 -10.01
N LYS A 160 -11.76 -0.47 -10.61
CA LYS A 160 -13.03 -1.21 -10.56
C LYS A 160 -13.49 -1.43 -9.11
N VAL A 161 -12.58 -1.80 -8.21
CA VAL A 161 -12.88 -2.05 -6.79
C VAL A 161 -13.52 -0.82 -6.11
N ILE A 162 -13.05 0.38 -6.40
CA ILE A 162 -13.62 1.62 -5.83
C ILE A 162 -15.04 1.86 -6.32
N ARG A 163 -15.28 1.62 -7.61
CA ARG A 163 -16.64 1.74 -8.19
C ARG A 163 -17.58 0.69 -7.63
N ASP A 164 -17.12 -0.54 -7.49
CA ASP A 164 -17.92 -1.64 -6.94
C ASP A 164 -18.33 -1.36 -5.48
N ILE A 165 -17.41 -0.88 -4.63
CA ILE A 165 -17.70 -0.48 -3.25
C ILE A 165 -18.70 0.69 -3.23
N PHE A 166 -18.49 1.69 -4.08
CA PHE A 166 -19.39 2.84 -4.14
C PHE A 166 -20.81 2.41 -4.53
N LEU A 167 -20.97 1.57 -5.57
CA LEU A 167 -22.24 1.05 -6.02
C LEU A 167 -22.94 0.14 -5.01
N LYS A 168 -22.20 -0.50 -4.12
CA LYS A 168 -22.74 -1.29 -2.99
C LYS A 168 -23.57 -0.41 -2.04
N TYR A 169 -23.09 0.80 -1.77
CA TYR A 169 -23.74 1.74 -0.84
C TYR A 169 -24.67 2.74 -1.54
N PHE A 170 -24.41 3.07 -2.78
CA PHE A 170 -25.19 4.01 -3.56
C PHE A 170 -25.78 3.31 -4.77
N ALA A 171 -26.98 2.73 -4.58
CA ALA A 171 -27.69 2.00 -5.62
C ALA A 171 -28.22 2.96 -6.70
N VAL A 172 -27.37 3.36 -7.61
CA VAL A 172 -27.76 4.10 -8.82
C VAL A 172 -27.77 3.12 -9.98
N SER A 173 -28.78 3.25 -10.85
CA SER A 173 -28.74 2.54 -12.13
C SER A 173 -27.47 2.98 -12.90
N PRO A 174 -26.71 2.04 -13.50
CA PRO A 174 -25.52 2.38 -14.31
C PRO A 174 -25.81 3.33 -15.48
N ASP A 175 -27.07 3.50 -15.84
CA ASP A 175 -27.53 4.31 -16.97
C ASP A 175 -27.99 5.71 -16.54
N ARG A 176 -27.73 6.13 -15.29
CA ARG A 176 -28.08 7.46 -14.79
C ARG A 176 -26.86 8.19 -14.27
#